data_0f50db91e852bdebf6ca1f307f4ec722
#
_entry.id   0f50db91e852bdebf6ca1f307f4ec722
#
_cell.length_a   1.000
_cell.length_b   1.000
_cell.length_c   1.000
_cell.angle_alpha   90.00
_cell.angle_beta   90.00
_cell.angle_gamma   90.00
#
_symmetry.space_group_name_H-M   'P 1'
#
loop_
_entity.id
_entity.type
_entity.pdbx_description
1 polymer ?
#
loop_
_entity_poly.entity_id
_entity_poly.type
_entity_poly.pdbx_seq_one_letter_code
_entity_poly.pdbx_strand_id
1 'polypeptide(L)'
;MTGVQTCALPISDKQFGTSFCKDKIHRFKNLIDSYDKSEIVFDLERLAESTRRYVSDVMRRKTGRGLILINCMEKLTMNASTATLKTRLNAALDGGIDGITLSAGLHLSSMKLMQDNPRFHEALIGIVVSSTRALQIFMKRAQAVGRLPDYIVVEGPLAGGHLGFGDDWAEYNLEDIVRDVVKWIGDNGFDIPVFAAGGIFSGEDAVHFVRDVGAAGVQVATRFAVAQESGLPEAVKQRYIDATDDDVQVNHFSTTGYPMRMLKDSPAITSDIRPNCEAYGYLLQKGECSYVKEWFARHGKIDIQPVPEHTKCCLCTHMRNFKVWTCGASVSRRKNVTKRRPDGSWQLPTAEEVWRDYVETECQHLPKAA
;
A
#
# COMPACT_ATOMS: atom_id res chain seq x y z
N MET A 1 -5.39 -4.80 7.71
CA MET A 1 -5.34 -5.21 6.29
C MET A 1 -3.96 -4.89 5.74
N THR A 2 -3.19 -5.90 5.45
CA THR A 2 -1.87 -5.73 4.85
C THR A 2 -2.04 -5.54 3.36
N GLY A 3 -1.48 -4.46 2.80
CA GLY A 3 -1.53 -4.14 1.37
C GLY A 3 -0.82 -5.19 0.50
N VAL A 4 -1.49 -6.32 0.27
CA VAL A 4 -0.92 -7.52 -0.35
C VAL A 4 -1.27 -7.64 -1.83
N GLN A 5 -1.81 -6.63 -2.41
CA GLN A 5 -2.45 -6.72 -3.72
C GLN A 5 -1.56 -6.85 -4.93
N THR A 6 -0.34 -6.37 -4.80
CA THR A 6 0.65 -6.49 -5.88
C THR A 6 1.24 -7.87 -6.01
N CYS A 7 0.95 -8.77 -5.06
CA CYS A 7 1.53 -10.09 -4.97
C CYS A 7 0.53 -11.23 -5.24
N ALA A 8 -0.52 -11.01 -6.03
CA ALA A 8 -1.54 -12.01 -6.30
C ALA A 8 -0.96 -13.37 -6.75
N LEU A 9 0.00 -13.39 -7.68
CA LEU A 9 0.61 -14.64 -8.13
C LEU A 9 1.40 -15.39 -7.04
N PRO A 10 2.32 -14.74 -6.28
CA PRO A 10 3.00 -15.40 -5.17
C PRO A 10 2.07 -15.86 -4.04
N ILE A 11 0.98 -15.13 -3.80
CA ILE A 11 -0.04 -15.52 -2.82
C ILE A 11 -0.77 -16.76 -3.31
N SER A 12 -1.17 -16.79 -4.58
CA SER A 12 -1.80 -17.94 -5.20
C SER A 12 -0.93 -19.18 -5.09
N ASP A 13 0.37 -19.06 -5.40
CA ASP A 13 1.31 -20.18 -5.29
C ASP A 13 1.42 -20.70 -3.85
N LYS A 14 1.49 -19.79 -2.87
CA LYS A 14 1.62 -20.15 -1.45
C LYS A 14 0.32 -20.71 -0.86
N GLN A 15 -0.81 -20.08 -1.18
CA GLN A 15 -2.09 -20.36 -0.51
C GLN A 15 -2.91 -21.43 -1.22
N PHE A 16 -2.80 -21.51 -2.54
CA PHE A 16 -3.60 -22.42 -3.37
C PHE A 16 -2.78 -23.47 -4.11
N GLY A 17 -1.45 -23.52 -3.90
CA GLY A 17 -0.58 -24.52 -4.50
C GLY A 17 -0.39 -24.36 -6.01
N THR A 18 -0.63 -23.16 -6.57
CA THR A 18 -0.36 -22.90 -7.99
C THR A 18 1.14 -22.77 -8.28
N SER A 19 1.54 -22.83 -9.57
CA SER A 19 2.94 -22.69 -10.01
C SER A 19 3.20 -21.39 -10.79
N PHE A 20 2.36 -20.39 -10.67
CA PHE A 20 2.35 -19.23 -11.55
C PHE A 20 3.69 -18.46 -11.61
N CYS A 21 4.38 -18.31 -10.47
CA CYS A 21 5.69 -17.68 -10.45
C CYS A 21 6.76 -18.55 -11.11
N LYS A 22 6.73 -19.86 -10.90
CA LYS A 22 7.67 -20.82 -11.54
C LYS A 22 7.48 -20.82 -13.06
N ASP A 23 6.24 -20.87 -13.51
CA ASP A 23 5.90 -20.85 -14.94
C ASP A 23 6.34 -19.55 -15.59
N LYS A 24 6.18 -18.40 -14.89
CA LYS A 24 6.66 -17.11 -15.37
C LYS A 24 8.19 -17.08 -15.50
N ILE A 25 8.92 -17.59 -14.51
CA ILE A 25 10.38 -17.74 -14.57
C ILE A 25 10.77 -18.64 -15.77
N HIS A 26 10.09 -19.75 -15.94
CA HIS A 26 10.35 -20.66 -17.08
C HIS A 26 10.09 -19.99 -18.43
N ARG A 27 9.00 -19.25 -18.56
CA ARG A 27 8.63 -18.51 -19.77
C ARG A 27 9.69 -17.49 -20.18
N PHE A 28 10.30 -16.81 -19.22
CA PHE A 28 11.30 -15.75 -19.45
C PHE A 28 12.74 -16.17 -19.09
N LYS A 29 13.01 -17.48 -19.08
CA LYS A 29 14.32 -18.02 -18.66
C LYS A 29 15.51 -17.46 -19.45
N ASN A 30 15.32 -17.12 -20.71
CA ASN A 30 16.34 -16.53 -21.59
C ASN A 30 16.62 -15.06 -21.25
N LEU A 31 15.76 -14.40 -20.50
CA LEU A 31 15.92 -13.01 -20.06
C LEU A 31 16.53 -12.88 -18.65
N ILE A 32 16.85 -14.02 -18.00
CA ILE A 32 17.38 -14.01 -16.63
C ILE A 32 18.63 -13.13 -16.51
N ASP A 33 19.57 -13.27 -17.45
CA ASP A 33 20.81 -12.51 -17.48
C ASP A 33 20.78 -11.34 -18.48
N SER A 34 19.62 -11.04 -19.07
CA SER A 34 19.45 -9.87 -19.93
C SER A 34 19.22 -8.62 -19.08
N TYR A 35 19.83 -7.53 -19.47
CA TYR A 35 19.51 -6.19 -18.94
C TYR A 35 18.14 -5.70 -19.44
N ASP A 36 17.81 -5.94 -20.70
CA ASP A 36 16.51 -5.63 -21.28
C ASP A 36 15.44 -6.57 -20.70
N LYS A 37 14.47 -5.98 -19.99
CA LYS A 37 13.34 -6.66 -19.36
C LYS A 37 12.00 -6.25 -20.01
N SER A 38 12.02 -5.67 -21.21
CA SER A 38 10.82 -5.14 -21.89
C SER A 38 9.76 -6.20 -22.20
N GLU A 39 10.16 -7.43 -22.46
CA GLU A 39 9.25 -8.55 -22.75
C GLU A 39 8.59 -9.15 -21.49
N ILE A 40 9.11 -8.85 -20.30
CA ILE A 40 8.58 -9.43 -19.06
C ILE A 40 7.23 -8.82 -18.72
N VAL A 41 6.17 -9.58 -18.90
CA VAL A 41 4.79 -9.19 -18.62
C VAL A 41 4.07 -10.23 -17.75
N PHE A 42 2.97 -9.86 -17.14
CA PHE A 42 2.07 -10.82 -16.51
C PHE A 42 1.25 -11.56 -17.58
N ASP A 43 0.97 -12.82 -17.31
CA ASP A 43 -0.14 -13.53 -17.92
C ASP A 43 -1.43 -12.99 -17.31
N LEU A 44 -2.26 -12.32 -18.11
CA LEU A 44 -3.44 -11.61 -17.62
C LEU A 44 -4.53 -12.57 -17.12
N GLU A 45 -4.65 -13.76 -17.72
CA GLU A 45 -5.63 -14.76 -17.28
C GLU A 45 -5.26 -15.30 -15.89
N ARG A 46 -4.00 -15.67 -15.69
CA ARG A 46 -3.49 -16.11 -14.39
C ARG A 46 -3.53 -15.01 -13.33
N LEU A 47 -3.29 -13.77 -13.73
CA LEU A 47 -3.42 -12.62 -12.84
C LEU A 47 -4.88 -12.43 -12.40
N ALA A 48 -5.82 -12.53 -13.34
CA ALA A 48 -7.26 -12.45 -13.05
C ALA A 48 -7.69 -13.61 -12.14
N GLU A 49 -7.30 -14.85 -12.47
CA GLU A 49 -7.60 -16.03 -11.66
C GLU A 49 -7.06 -15.90 -10.24
N SER A 50 -5.79 -15.54 -10.08
CA SER A 50 -5.16 -15.36 -8.77
C SER A 50 -5.87 -14.29 -7.94
N THR A 51 -6.24 -13.17 -8.56
CA THR A 51 -6.91 -12.07 -7.89
C THR A 51 -8.31 -12.48 -7.45
N ARG A 52 -9.10 -13.09 -8.33
CA ARG A 52 -10.44 -13.60 -8.00
C ARG A 52 -10.41 -14.63 -6.88
N ARG A 53 -9.55 -15.65 -6.97
CA ARG A 53 -9.40 -16.69 -5.95
C ARG A 53 -9.08 -16.09 -4.59
N TYR A 54 -8.12 -15.17 -4.55
CA TYR A 54 -7.72 -14.52 -3.30
C TYR A 54 -8.87 -13.72 -2.69
N VAL A 55 -9.52 -12.88 -3.50
CA VAL A 55 -10.66 -12.07 -3.05
C VAL A 55 -11.80 -12.97 -2.59
N SER A 56 -12.22 -13.95 -3.39
CA SER A 56 -13.30 -14.87 -3.02
C SER A 56 -13.00 -15.66 -1.75
N ASP A 57 -11.73 -16.06 -1.53
CA ASP A 57 -11.32 -16.76 -0.30
C ASP A 57 -11.42 -15.85 0.93
N VAL A 58 -10.99 -14.60 0.80
CA VAL A 58 -11.12 -13.62 1.89
C VAL A 58 -12.59 -13.33 2.19
N MET A 59 -13.40 -13.13 1.15
CA MET A 59 -14.84 -12.85 1.31
C MET A 59 -15.62 -14.01 1.93
N ARG A 60 -15.28 -15.26 1.60
CA ARG A 60 -15.89 -16.45 2.25
C ARG A 60 -15.59 -16.53 3.75
N ARG A 61 -14.47 -16.00 4.19
CA ARG A 61 -14.07 -15.98 5.61
C ARG A 61 -14.63 -14.79 6.39
N LYS A 62 -15.30 -13.88 5.71
CA LYS A 62 -15.96 -12.72 6.33
C LYS A 62 -17.14 -13.19 7.17
N THR A 63 -17.12 -12.95 8.49
CA THR A 63 -18.18 -13.34 9.43
C THR A 63 -18.95 -12.16 9.99
N GLY A 64 -18.39 -10.95 9.93
CA GLY A 64 -18.98 -9.73 10.47
C GLY A 64 -19.59 -8.83 9.41
N ARG A 65 -20.18 -7.71 9.87
CA ARG A 65 -20.77 -6.67 9.00
C ARG A 65 -19.72 -5.69 8.43
N GLY A 66 -18.49 -5.71 8.94
CA GLY A 66 -17.42 -4.82 8.47
C GLY A 66 -17.14 -5.05 6.99
N LEU A 67 -16.73 -3.99 6.31
CA LEU A 67 -16.42 -4.04 4.88
C LEU A 67 -14.98 -4.53 4.66
N ILE A 68 -14.78 -5.32 3.62
CA ILE A 68 -13.45 -5.74 3.16
C ILE A 68 -13.13 -5.00 1.87
N LEU A 69 -12.14 -4.12 1.94
CA LEU A 69 -11.71 -3.30 0.81
C LEU A 69 -10.35 -3.79 0.31
N ILE A 70 -10.20 -3.91 -1.01
CA ILE A 70 -8.90 -4.18 -1.62
C ILE A 70 -8.24 -2.87 -2.04
N ASN A 71 -6.98 -2.62 -1.58
CA ASN A 71 -6.23 -1.46 -2.03
C ASN A 71 -5.51 -1.74 -3.35
N CYS A 72 -5.72 -1.01 -4.39
CA CYS A 72 -5.15 -1.20 -5.71
C CYS A 72 -4.18 -0.07 -6.07
N MET A 73 -2.90 -0.40 -6.15
CA MET A 73 -1.84 0.58 -6.42
C MET A 73 -1.63 0.74 -7.94
N GLU A 74 -1.66 1.99 -8.44
CA GLU A 74 -1.44 2.28 -9.86
C GLU A 74 0.02 2.07 -10.28
N LYS A 75 0.96 2.51 -9.46
CA LYS A 75 2.41 2.51 -9.79
C LYS A 75 3.09 1.14 -9.80
N LEU A 76 2.44 0.11 -9.29
CA LEU A 76 2.98 -1.26 -9.27
C LEU A 76 2.36 -2.11 -10.39
N THR A 77 2.64 -1.80 -11.64
CA THR A 77 1.88 -2.34 -12.77
C THR A 77 2.69 -2.93 -13.92
N MET A 78 3.99 -3.06 -13.84
CA MET A 78 4.82 -3.67 -14.89
C MET A 78 4.79 -2.98 -16.27
N ASN A 79 5.37 -3.67 -17.27
CA ASN A 79 5.47 -3.22 -18.66
C ASN A 79 4.11 -3.00 -19.34
N ALA A 80 3.11 -3.82 -19.01
CA ALA A 80 1.75 -3.70 -19.54
C ALA A 80 0.80 -3.04 -18.52
N SER A 81 1.13 -1.82 -18.08
CA SER A 81 0.52 -1.16 -16.93
C SER A 81 -1.00 -1.06 -17.01
N THR A 82 -1.56 -0.56 -18.10
CA THR A 82 -3.01 -0.38 -18.26
C THR A 82 -3.74 -1.73 -18.27
N ALA A 83 -3.23 -2.73 -19.00
CA ALA A 83 -3.84 -4.05 -19.05
C ALA A 83 -3.79 -4.76 -17.71
N THR A 84 -2.66 -4.72 -17.01
CA THR A 84 -2.51 -5.29 -15.65
C THR A 84 -3.42 -4.59 -14.65
N LEU A 85 -3.52 -3.28 -14.68
CA LEU A 85 -4.41 -2.52 -13.79
C LEU A 85 -5.88 -2.88 -14.06
N LYS A 86 -6.32 -2.86 -15.33
CA LYS A 86 -7.68 -3.27 -15.72
C LYS A 86 -8.00 -4.67 -15.22
N THR A 87 -7.08 -5.61 -15.42
CA THR A 87 -7.26 -7.01 -15.01
C THR A 87 -7.43 -7.13 -13.50
N ARG A 88 -6.57 -6.49 -12.69
CA ARG A 88 -6.67 -6.55 -11.22
C ARG A 88 -7.95 -5.94 -10.70
N LEU A 89 -8.34 -4.77 -11.20
CA LEU A 89 -9.54 -4.05 -10.78
C LEU A 89 -10.79 -4.90 -11.05
N ASN A 90 -10.96 -5.39 -12.29
CA ASN A 90 -12.13 -6.18 -12.66
C ASN A 90 -12.14 -7.54 -11.96
N ALA A 91 -11.01 -8.23 -11.86
CA ALA A 91 -10.95 -9.51 -11.16
C ALA A 91 -11.24 -9.37 -9.65
N ALA A 92 -10.94 -8.23 -9.03
CA ALA A 92 -11.33 -7.96 -7.65
C ALA A 92 -12.85 -7.78 -7.53
N LEU A 93 -13.48 -7.03 -8.42
CA LEU A 93 -14.93 -6.90 -8.49
C LEU A 93 -15.60 -8.26 -8.71
N ASP A 94 -15.13 -9.04 -9.70
CA ASP A 94 -15.63 -10.38 -10.00
C ASP A 94 -15.47 -11.37 -8.83
N GLY A 95 -14.46 -11.17 -7.99
CA GLY A 95 -14.21 -11.94 -6.77
C GLY A 95 -15.18 -11.66 -5.63
N GLY A 96 -16.04 -10.64 -5.77
CA GLY A 96 -17.06 -10.30 -4.79
C GLY A 96 -16.63 -9.33 -3.69
N ILE A 97 -15.52 -8.59 -3.88
CA ILE A 97 -15.04 -7.62 -2.87
C ILE A 97 -16.11 -6.56 -2.54
N ASP A 98 -16.17 -6.10 -1.28
CA ASP A 98 -17.06 -5.00 -0.88
C ASP A 98 -16.65 -3.66 -1.49
N GLY A 99 -15.36 -3.45 -1.74
CA GLY A 99 -14.90 -2.22 -2.40
C GLY A 99 -13.41 -2.23 -2.74
N ILE A 100 -13.00 -1.18 -3.45
CA ILE A 100 -11.63 -0.95 -3.91
C ILE A 100 -11.14 0.40 -3.42
N THR A 101 -9.98 0.43 -2.78
CA THR A 101 -9.25 1.67 -2.50
C THR A 101 -8.19 1.89 -3.59
N LEU A 102 -8.27 2.96 -4.33
CA LEU A 102 -7.32 3.35 -5.36
C LEU A 102 -6.17 4.15 -4.72
N SER A 103 -4.92 3.70 -4.84
CA SER A 103 -3.77 4.31 -4.17
C SER A 103 -2.51 4.35 -5.03
N ALA A 104 -1.47 5.03 -4.55
CA ALA A 104 -0.17 5.14 -5.19
C ALA A 104 -0.22 5.61 -6.64
N GLY A 105 -1.03 6.62 -6.92
CA GLY A 105 -1.20 7.25 -8.22
C GLY A 105 -2.44 8.13 -8.28
N LEU A 106 -2.59 8.90 -9.36
CA LEU A 106 -3.76 9.76 -9.58
C LEU A 106 -4.98 9.00 -10.12
N HIS A 107 -4.82 7.75 -10.53
CA HIS A 107 -5.88 6.87 -11.04
C HIS A 107 -6.78 7.51 -12.11
N LEU A 108 -6.16 8.26 -13.05
CA LEU A 108 -6.88 9.04 -14.08
C LEU A 108 -7.76 8.21 -15.01
N SER A 109 -7.48 6.92 -15.13
CA SER A 109 -8.23 6.00 -16.00
C SER A 109 -8.94 4.86 -15.26
N SER A 110 -8.70 4.69 -13.96
CA SER A 110 -9.16 3.48 -13.24
C SER A 110 -10.67 3.34 -13.20
N MET A 111 -11.40 4.43 -13.01
CA MET A 111 -12.87 4.42 -13.08
C MET A 111 -13.37 3.92 -14.44
N LYS A 112 -12.77 4.45 -15.52
CA LYS A 112 -13.10 4.03 -16.89
C LYS A 112 -12.74 2.57 -17.17
N LEU A 113 -11.66 2.05 -16.56
CA LEU A 113 -11.25 0.65 -16.73
C LEU A 113 -12.21 -0.35 -16.06
N MET A 114 -13.03 0.11 -15.12
CA MET A 114 -14.02 -0.70 -14.38
C MET A 114 -15.46 -0.50 -14.89
N GLN A 115 -15.75 0.52 -15.69
CA GLN A 115 -17.13 0.97 -16.02
C GLN A 115 -18.02 -0.12 -16.62
N ASP A 116 -17.44 -1.08 -17.34
CA ASP A 116 -18.17 -2.18 -17.99
C ASP A 116 -18.40 -3.38 -17.05
N ASN A 117 -17.84 -3.35 -15.83
CA ASN A 117 -18.03 -4.43 -14.87
C ASN A 117 -19.42 -4.31 -14.20
N PRO A 118 -20.23 -5.40 -14.14
CA PRO A 118 -21.55 -5.35 -13.52
C PRO A 118 -21.56 -4.81 -12.08
N ARG A 119 -20.49 -5.08 -11.33
CA ARG A 119 -20.36 -4.63 -9.94
C ARG A 119 -19.76 -3.22 -9.78
N PHE A 120 -19.50 -2.50 -10.88
CA PHE A 120 -18.90 -1.17 -10.81
C PHE A 120 -19.72 -0.17 -9.97
N HIS A 121 -21.05 -0.27 -9.98
CA HIS A 121 -21.94 0.58 -9.21
C HIS A 121 -22.37 -0.01 -7.86
N GLU A 122 -22.03 -1.27 -7.59
CA GLU A 122 -22.38 -1.95 -6.33
C GLU A 122 -21.24 -1.86 -5.30
N ALA A 123 -19.99 -2.08 -5.74
CA ALA A 123 -18.82 -2.05 -4.87
C ALA A 123 -18.42 -0.62 -4.53
N LEU A 124 -17.95 -0.39 -3.32
CA LEU A 124 -17.42 0.91 -2.90
C LEU A 124 -16.10 1.20 -3.59
N ILE A 125 -15.91 2.43 -4.03
CA ILE A 125 -14.65 2.88 -4.63
C ILE A 125 -14.14 4.10 -3.88
N GLY A 126 -12.97 3.97 -3.27
CA GLY A 126 -12.28 5.06 -2.60
C GLY A 126 -10.99 5.47 -3.30
N ILE A 127 -10.54 6.67 -3.03
CA ILE A 127 -9.27 7.21 -3.54
C ILE A 127 -8.39 7.69 -2.40
N VAL A 128 -7.09 7.41 -2.46
CA VAL A 128 -6.09 7.98 -1.56
C VAL A 128 -5.44 9.19 -2.23
N VAL A 129 -5.48 10.33 -1.56
CA VAL A 129 -4.89 11.59 -2.03
C VAL A 129 -4.05 12.23 -0.93
N SER A 130 -3.07 13.04 -1.32
CA SER A 130 -2.23 13.82 -0.39
C SER A 130 -2.41 15.35 -0.57
N SER A 131 -3.38 15.77 -1.38
CA SER A 131 -3.73 17.19 -1.54
C SER A 131 -5.10 17.36 -2.18
N THR A 132 -5.72 18.51 -1.94
CA THR A 132 -6.96 18.93 -2.60
C THR A 132 -6.80 18.99 -4.12
N ARG A 133 -5.63 19.40 -4.62
CA ARG A 133 -5.36 19.42 -6.07
C ARG A 133 -5.39 18.02 -6.70
N ALA A 134 -4.79 17.03 -6.05
CA ALA A 134 -4.85 15.64 -6.53
C ALA A 134 -6.29 15.14 -6.56
N LEU A 135 -7.08 15.43 -5.53
CA LEU A 135 -8.50 15.11 -5.47
C LEU A 135 -9.28 15.77 -6.63
N GLN A 136 -9.09 17.06 -6.87
CA GLN A 136 -9.76 17.78 -7.97
C GLN A 136 -9.51 17.15 -9.34
N ILE A 137 -8.27 16.72 -9.59
CA ILE A 137 -7.91 16.07 -10.86
C ILE A 137 -8.64 14.72 -10.97
N PHE A 138 -8.67 13.93 -9.91
CA PHE A 138 -9.40 12.66 -9.88
C PHE A 138 -10.90 12.86 -10.07
N MET A 139 -11.51 13.80 -9.34
CA MET A 139 -12.96 14.07 -9.39
C MET A 139 -13.44 14.45 -10.79
N LYS A 140 -12.68 15.25 -11.54
CA LYS A 140 -12.99 15.56 -12.94
C LYS A 140 -13.07 14.29 -13.82
N ARG A 141 -12.19 13.31 -13.57
CA ARG A 141 -12.18 12.03 -14.31
C ARG A 141 -13.32 11.12 -13.87
N ALA A 142 -13.62 11.09 -12.57
CA ALA A 142 -14.73 10.34 -12.02
C ALA A 142 -16.09 10.85 -12.56
N GLN A 143 -16.29 12.17 -12.55
CA GLN A 143 -17.49 12.81 -13.12
C GLN A 143 -17.67 12.49 -14.62
N ALA A 144 -16.58 12.48 -15.40
CA ALA A 144 -16.64 12.15 -16.83
C ALA A 144 -17.08 10.70 -17.11
N VAL A 145 -16.97 9.81 -16.14
CA VAL A 145 -17.44 8.40 -16.19
C VAL A 145 -18.83 8.24 -15.57
N GLY A 146 -19.37 9.31 -14.97
CA GLY A 146 -20.67 9.29 -14.29
C GLY A 146 -20.64 8.60 -12.91
N ARG A 147 -19.45 8.41 -12.30
CA ARG A 147 -19.31 7.76 -11.00
C ARG A 147 -18.31 8.54 -10.11
N LEU A 148 -18.78 9.04 -8.98
CA LEU A 148 -17.95 9.63 -7.93
C LEU A 148 -17.37 8.54 -7.01
N PRO A 149 -16.27 8.82 -6.27
CA PRO A 149 -15.81 7.92 -5.22
C PRO A 149 -16.81 7.92 -4.06
N ASP A 150 -16.90 6.78 -3.38
CA ASP A 150 -17.77 6.63 -2.19
C ASP A 150 -17.09 7.11 -0.92
N TYR A 151 -15.76 7.22 -0.92
CA TYR A 151 -14.97 7.78 0.18
C TYR A 151 -13.60 8.26 -0.30
N ILE A 152 -13.01 9.16 0.48
CA ILE A 152 -11.70 9.73 0.24
C ILE A 152 -10.81 9.43 1.44
N VAL A 153 -9.58 9.00 1.21
CA VAL A 153 -8.54 8.89 2.23
C VAL A 153 -7.51 9.99 1.97
N VAL A 154 -7.31 10.86 2.94
CA VAL A 154 -6.24 11.87 2.92
C VAL A 154 -5.03 11.30 3.64
N GLU A 155 -3.96 11.03 2.89
CA GLU A 155 -2.71 10.52 3.44
C GLU A 155 -1.70 11.64 3.66
N GLY A 156 -1.31 11.84 4.91
CA GLY A 156 -0.39 12.89 5.34
C GLY A 156 1.08 12.48 5.32
N PRO A 157 1.98 13.45 5.57
CA PRO A 157 3.43 13.26 5.46
C PRO A 157 4.01 12.30 6.50
N LEU A 158 3.30 11.96 7.57
CA LEU A 158 3.75 11.03 8.62
C LEU A 158 3.39 9.56 8.33
N ALA A 159 2.82 9.28 7.16
CA ALA A 159 2.52 7.92 6.72
C ALA A 159 3.79 7.08 6.54
N GLY A 160 3.63 5.75 6.64
CA GLY A 160 4.68 4.78 6.34
C GLY A 160 4.68 4.35 4.89
N GLY A 161 5.83 3.96 4.36
CA GLY A 161 6.00 3.60 2.97
C GLY A 161 6.21 4.82 2.08
N HIS A 162 5.77 4.73 0.83
CA HIS A 162 5.89 5.83 -0.11
C HIS A 162 5.04 7.02 0.30
N LEU A 163 5.65 8.19 0.28
CA LEU A 163 4.94 9.44 0.56
C LEU A 163 4.33 10.01 -0.73
N GLY A 164 3.13 10.56 -0.64
CA GLY A 164 2.48 11.28 -1.73
C GLY A 164 3.03 12.71 -1.94
N PHE A 165 4.21 12.99 -1.42
CA PHE A 165 4.90 14.29 -1.40
C PHE A 165 6.27 14.18 -2.05
N GLY A 166 6.90 15.32 -2.37
CA GLY A 166 8.29 15.43 -2.78
C GLY A 166 9.24 15.47 -1.58
N ASP A 167 10.41 16.11 -1.79
CA ASP A 167 11.42 16.31 -0.74
C ASP A 167 10.96 17.30 0.34
N ASP A 168 9.97 18.09 0.01
CA ASP A 168 9.29 19.06 0.88
C ASP A 168 8.24 18.43 1.81
N TRP A 169 8.17 17.09 1.91
CA TRP A 169 7.16 16.38 2.69
C TRP A 169 7.01 16.87 4.13
N ALA A 170 8.09 17.37 4.74
CA ALA A 170 8.11 17.85 6.13
C ALA A 170 7.42 19.21 6.31
N GLU A 171 7.15 19.94 5.23
CA GLU A 171 6.46 21.23 5.26
C GLU A 171 4.93 21.08 5.35
N TYR A 172 4.41 19.87 5.16
CA TYR A 172 2.98 19.58 5.15
C TYR A 172 2.49 19.07 6.51
N ASN A 173 1.25 19.36 6.81
CA ASN A 173 0.52 18.90 8.00
C ASN A 173 -0.75 18.17 7.58
N LEU A 174 -1.02 16.99 8.18
CA LEU A 174 -2.21 16.19 7.85
C LEU A 174 -3.51 16.94 8.18
N GLU A 175 -3.57 17.66 9.32
CA GLU A 175 -4.79 18.37 9.72
C GLU A 175 -5.18 19.42 8.68
N ASP A 176 -4.22 20.22 8.22
CA ASP A 176 -4.47 21.26 7.22
C ASP A 176 -4.97 20.66 5.91
N ILE A 177 -4.34 19.55 5.45
CA ILE A 177 -4.77 18.87 4.22
C ILE A 177 -6.19 18.31 4.38
N VAL A 178 -6.51 17.71 5.52
CA VAL A 178 -7.87 17.17 5.79
C VAL A 178 -8.89 18.30 5.81
N ARG A 179 -8.62 19.42 6.51
CA ARG A 179 -9.51 20.59 6.56
C ARG A 179 -9.77 21.15 5.16
N ASP A 180 -8.72 21.29 4.34
CA ASP A 180 -8.81 21.78 2.97
C ASP A 180 -9.66 20.86 2.09
N VAL A 181 -9.46 19.54 2.21
CA VAL A 181 -10.24 18.55 1.45
C VAL A 181 -11.69 18.54 1.90
N VAL A 182 -11.98 18.50 3.21
CA VAL A 182 -13.34 18.53 3.76
C VAL A 182 -14.07 19.81 3.32
N LYS A 183 -13.40 20.95 3.44
CA LYS A 183 -13.94 22.23 2.99
C LYS A 183 -14.26 22.20 1.49
N TRP A 184 -13.33 21.73 0.65
CA TRP A 184 -13.53 21.66 -0.78
C TRP A 184 -14.71 20.74 -1.17
N ILE A 185 -14.85 19.59 -0.50
CA ILE A 185 -15.99 18.67 -0.69
C ILE A 185 -17.31 19.38 -0.40
N GLY A 186 -17.42 20.07 0.76
CA GLY A 186 -18.61 20.83 1.14
C GLY A 186 -18.92 21.99 0.21
N ASP A 187 -17.91 22.80 -0.14
CA ASP A 187 -18.06 23.97 -1.06
C ASP A 187 -18.56 23.58 -2.44
N ASN A 188 -18.28 22.33 -2.88
CA ASN A 188 -18.75 21.83 -4.18
C ASN A 188 -20.03 20.96 -4.09
N GLY A 189 -20.66 20.90 -2.91
CA GLY A 189 -21.92 20.20 -2.71
C GLY A 189 -21.84 18.68 -2.80
N PHE A 190 -20.67 18.10 -2.55
CA PHE A 190 -20.49 16.67 -2.47
C PHE A 190 -20.75 16.15 -1.05
N ASP A 191 -21.35 14.96 -0.95
CA ASP A 191 -21.55 14.23 0.31
C ASP A 191 -20.68 12.97 0.27
N ILE A 192 -19.35 13.14 0.46
CA ILE A 192 -18.37 12.07 0.40
C ILE A 192 -17.53 12.09 1.67
N PRO A 193 -17.55 11.01 2.47
CA PRO A 193 -16.78 10.96 3.72
C PRO A 193 -15.28 10.99 3.46
N VAL A 194 -14.56 11.76 4.29
CA VAL A 194 -13.11 11.93 4.25
C VAL A 194 -12.47 11.26 5.45
N PHE A 195 -11.53 10.37 5.22
CA PHE A 195 -10.78 9.65 6.25
C PHE A 195 -9.35 10.17 6.31
N ALA A 196 -8.86 10.46 7.52
CA ALA A 196 -7.48 10.88 7.75
C ALA A 196 -6.55 9.68 7.91
N ALA A 197 -5.35 9.73 7.30
CA ALA A 197 -4.34 8.67 7.36
C ALA A 197 -2.92 9.23 7.50
N GLY A 198 -2.06 8.51 8.25
CA GLY A 198 -0.64 8.85 8.40
C GLY A 198 -0.32 9.59 9.70
N GLY A 199 0.40 8.91 10.60
CA GLY A 199 0.79 9.44 11.91
C GLY A 199 -0.23 9.22 13.02
N ILE A 200 -1.46 8.83 12.72
CA ILE A 200 -2.52 8.53 13.70
C ILE A 200 -2.19 7.20 14.37
N PHE A 201 -1.99 7.24 15.70
CA PHE A 201 -1.50 6.09 16.44
C PHE A 201 -2.50 5.55 17.47
N SER A 202 -3.21 6.39 18.20
CA SER A 202 -4.11 6.01 19.29
C SER A 202 -5.56 6.37 18.99
N GLY A 203 -6.48 5.86 19.83
CA GLY A 203 -7.87 6.29 19.81
C GLY A 203 -8.02 7.79 20.06
N GLU A 204 -7.21 8.39 20.94
CA GLU A 204 -7.18 9.83 21.20
C GLU A 204 -6.81 10.63 19.93
N ASP A 205 -5.78 10.18 19.19
CA ASP A 205 -5.44 10.81 17.91
C ASP A 205 -6.63 10.71 16.93
N ALA A 206 -7.33 9.57 16.90
CA ALA A 206 -8.50 9.39 16.03
C ALA A 206 -9.66 10.31 16.42
N VAL A 207 -9.97 10.44 17.70
CA VAL A 207 -11.01 11.36 18.22
C VAL A 207 -10.71 12.79 17.82
N HIS A 208 -9.45 13.23 17.93
CA HIS A 208 -9.03 14.56 17.50
C HIS A 208 -9.33 14.79 16.01
N PHE A 209 -8.93 13.86 15.13
CA PHE A 209 -9.20 14.00 13.69
C PHE A 209 -10.70 14.04 13.36
N VAL A 210 -11.52 13.28 14.08
CA VAL A 210 -12.97 13.25 13.84
C VAL A 210 -13.66 14.50 14.38
N ARG A 211 -13.33 14.93 15.62
CA ARG A 211 -14.05 16.01 16.31
C ARG A 211 -13.54 17.40 15.94
N ASP A 212 -12.21 17.55 15.91
CA ASP A 212 -11.60 18.88 15.85
C ASP A 212 -11.16 19.24 14.44
N VAL A 213 -10.82 18.21 13.63
CA VAL A 213 -10.35 18.40 12.25
C VAL A 213 -11.48 18.23 11.23
N GLY A 214 -12.51 17.43 11.55
CA GLY A 214 -13.70 17.24 10.72
C GLY A 214 -13.62 16.04 9.76
N ALA A 215 -12.71 15.08 9.98
CA ALA A 215 -12.71 13.83 9.26
C ALA A 215 -13.92 12.95 9.64
N ALA A 216 -14.42 12.16 8.72
CA ALA A 216 -15.47 11.16 8.97
C ALA A 216 -14.94 9.93 9.73
N GLY A 217 -13.63 9.74 9.76
CA GLY A 217 -12.95 8.65 10.44
C GLY A 217 -11.46 8.64 10.13
N VAL A 218 -10.77 7.55 10.51
CA VAL A 218 -9.32 7.42 10.32
C VAL A 218 -8.94 6.11 9.65
N GLN A 219 -7.82 6.12 8.91
CA GLN A 219 -7.17 4.92 8.39
C GLN A 219 -5.84 4.70 9.11
N VAL A 220 -5.68 3.53 9.72
CA VAL A 220 -4.51 3.17 10.50
C VAL A 220 -3.90 1.86 9.99
N ALA A 221 -2.59 1.76 9.95
CA ALA A 221 -1.90 0.60 9.37
C ALA A 221 -0.85 -0.01 10.30
N THR A 222 0.12 0.78 10.77
CA THR A 222 1.32 0.25 11.42
C THR A 222 1.01 -0.55 12.70
N ARG A 223 0.00 -0.21 13.48
CA ARG A 223 -0.41 -1.00 14.67
C ARG A 223 -0.95 -2.37 14.30
N PHE A 224 -1.79 -2.45 13.26
CA PHE A 224 -2.31 -3.73 12.76
C PHE A 224 -1.23 -4.58 12.08
N ALA A 225 -0.21 -3.95 11.46
CA ALA A 225 0.90 -4.67 10.86
C ALA A 225 1.70 -5.52 11.85
N VAL A 226 1.76 -5.12 13.13
CA VAL A 226 2.44 -5.88 14.18
C VAL A 226 1.51 -6.69 15.07
N ALA A 227 0.20 -6.67 14.82
CA ALA A 227 -0.74 -7.51 15.55
C ALA A 227 -0.41 -9.01 15.35
N GLN A 228 -0.79 -9.85 16.30
CA GLN A 228 -0.53 -11.29 16.27
C GLN A 228 -1.02 -11.94 14.98
N GLU A 229 -2.19 -11.52 14.49
CA GLU A 229 -2.87 -12.06 13.31
C GLU A 229 -2.28 -11.57 11.99
N SER A 230 -1.39 -10.57 12.00
CA SER A 230 -0.78 -10.08 10.76
C SER A 230 0.15 -11.12 10.15
N GLY A 231 0.30 -11.09 8.82
CA GLY A 231 1.15 -12.03 8.10
C GLY A 231 2.66 -11.74 8.17
N LEU A 232 3.09 -10.72 8.94
CA LEU A 232 4.52 -10.44 9.12
C LEU A 232 5.19 -11.50 10.01
N PRO A 233 6.45 -11.89 9.73
CA PRO A 233 7.22 -12.75 10.62
C PRO A 233 7.38 -12.12 12.02
N GLU A 234 7.37 -12.97 13.05
CA GLU A 234 7.50 -12.55 14.45
C GLU A 234 8.71 -11.63 14.68
N ALA A 235 9.89 -12.01 14.17
CA ALA A 235 11.11 -11.21 14.30
C ALA A 235 10.97 -9.79 13.69
N VAL A 236 10.21 -9.65 12.61
CA VAL A 236 9.93 -8.35 12.01
C VAL A 236 9.00 -7.52 12.89
N LYS A 237 7.96 -8.14 13.46
CA LYS A 237 7.05 -7.48 14.41
C LYS A 237 7.81 -6.98 15.65
N GLN A 238 8.68 -7.82 16.22
CA GLN A 238 9.53 -7.44 17.36
C GLN A 238 10.41 -6.24 17.01
N ARG A 239 11.04 -6.23 15.82
CA ARG A 239 11.87 -5.11 15.37
C ARG A 239 11.08 -3.80 15.24
N TYR A 240 9.83 -3.86 14.77
CA TYR A 240 8.97 -2.68 14.73
C TYR A 240 8.65 -2.14 16.13
N ILE A 241 8.44 -2.99 17.11
CA ILE A 241 8.15 -2.58 18.50
C ILE A 241 9.40 -2.03 19.18
N ASP A 242 10.58 -2.60 18.92
CA ASP A 242 11.85 -2.12 19.44
C ASP A 242 12.27 -0.76 18.86
N ALA A 243 11.73 -0.36 17.73
CA ALA A 243 12.11 0.86 17.05
C ALA A 243 11.97 2.11 17.92
N THR A 244 12.91 3.03 17.77
CA THR A 244 12.91 4.39 18.31
C THR A 244 12.63 5.39 17.18
N ASP A 245 12.46 6.66 17.50
CA ASP A 245 12.32 7.72 16.50
C ASP A 245 13.57 7.82 15.62
N ASP A 246 14.75 7.59 16.21
CA ASP A 246 16.04 7.58 15.49
C ASP A 246 16.17 6.43 14.50
N ASP A 247 15.41 5.36 14.65
CA ASP A 247 15.41 4.22 13.72
C ASP A 247 14.60 4.47 12.45
N VAL A 248 13.77 5.52 12.43
CA VAL A 248 12.90 5.86 11.28
C VAL A 248 13.60 6.86 10.39
N GLN A 249 13.54 6.62 9.08
CA GLN A 249 14.04 7.59 8.09
C GLN A 249 13.09 7.71 6.90
N VAL A 250 13.14 8.87 6.24
CA VAL A 250 12.66 9.06 4.87
C VAL A 250 13.85 9.00 3.94
N ASN A 251 13.76 8.21 2.88
CA ASN A 251 14.86 8.01 1.94
C ASN A 251 14.34 7.82 0.50
N HIS A 252 15.27 7.81 -0.48
CA HIS A 252 15.00 7.67 -1.91
C HIS A 252 15.44 6.30 -2.48
N PHE A 253 15.56 5.27 -1.65
CA PHE A 253 15.91 3.91 -2.13
C PHE A 253 14.84 3.29 -3.01
N SER A 254 13.60 3.80 -2.99
CA SER A 254 12.55 3.31 -3.88
C SER A 254 12.85 3.59 -5.34
N THR A 255 12.65 2.58 -6.18
CA THR A 255 12.72 2.68 -7.64
C THR A 255 11.52 3.41 -8.25
N THR A 256 10.53 3.80 -7.45
CA THR A 256 9.36 4.57 -7.92
C THR A 256 9.63 6.05 -8.09
N GLY A 257 10.75 6.55 -7.53
CA GLY A 257 11.12 7.97 -7.52
C GLY A 257 10.46 8.80 -6.41
N TYR A 258 9.62 8.17 -5.57
CA TYR A 258 9.00 8.85 -4.41
C TYR A 258 9.81 8.61 -3.14
N PRO A 259 9.86 9.59 -2.21
CA PRO A 259 10.40 9.38 -0.87
C PRO A 259 9.65 8.26 -0.16
N MET A 260 10.36 7.50 0.67
CA MET A 260 9.79 6.34 1.38
C MET A 260 10.22 6.35 2.84
N ARG A 261 9.24 6.29 3.77
CA ARG A 261 9.49 6.19 5.20
C ARG A 261 9.57 4.73 5.64
N MET A 262 10.67 4.38 6.31
CA MET A 262 10.94 3.02 6.76
C MET A 262 12.00 2.98 7.87
N LEU A 263 12.20 1.82 8.47
CA LEU A 263 13.31 1.60 9.39
C LEU A 263 14.66 1.63 8.67
N LYS A 264 15.66 2.27 9.27
CA LYS A 264 17.02 2.44 8.73
C LYS A 264 17.74 1.10 8.49
N ASP A 265 17.47 0.12 9.34
CA ASP A 265 18.05 -1.23 9.29
C ASP A 265 17.22 -2.22 8.47
N SER A 266 16.27 -1.75 7.69
CA SER A 266 15.54 -2.61 6.74
C SER A 266 16.51 -3.32 5.81
N PRO A 267 16.46 -4.68 5.71
CA PRO A 267 17.37 -5.42 4.85
C PRO A 267 17.29 -5.02 3.36
N ALA A 268 16.21 -4.37 2.95
CA ALA A 268 16.07 -3.87 1.60
C ALA A 268 17.10 -2.78 1.25
N ILE A 269 17.57 -2.00 2.23
CA ILE A 269 18.49 -0.88 2.02
C ILE A 269 19.91 -1.39 1.76
N THR A 270 20.34 -2.41 2.50
CA THR A 270 21.74 -2.88 2.51
C THR A 270 22.00 -4.08 1.60
N SER A 271 20.95 -4.74 1.12
CA SER A 271 21.09 -5.97 0.33
C SER A 271 21.31 -5.69 -1.15
N ASP A 272 22.44 -6.16 -1.68
CA ASP A 272 22.73 -6.15 -3.10
C ASP A 272 22.31 -7.47 -3.76
N ILE A 273 21.00 -7.72 -3.81
CA ILE A 273 20.44 -8.96 -4.35
C ILE A 273 20.24 -8.89 -5.86
N ARG A 274 20.42 -10.02 -6.55
CA ARG A 274 20.06 -10.15 -7.96
C ARG A 274 18.56 -9.86 -8.15
N PRO A 275 18.19 -8.94 -9.07
CA PRO A 275 16.78 -8.67 -9.35
C PRO A 275 16.09 -9.90 -9.93
N ASN A 276 14.95 -10.29 -9.35
CA ASN A 276 14.12 -11.40 -9.81
C ASN A 276 12.89 -10.89 -10.56
N CYS A 277 13.14 -10.14 -11.64
CA CYS A 277 12.09 -9.54 -12.46
C CYS A 277 11.23 -10.58 -13.16
N GLU A 278 11.80 -11.73 -13.52
CA GLU A 278 11.15 -12.85 -14.18
C GLU A 278 9.97 -13.37 -13.32
N ALA A 279 10.10 -13.34 -11.99
CA ALA A 279 9.04 -13.75 -11.08
C ALA A 279 8.14 -12.58 -10.63
N TYR A 280 8.75 -11.45 -10.27
CA TYR A 280 8.08 -10.39 -9.49
C TYR A 280 8.11 -9.01 -10.10
N GLY A 281 8.49 -8.81 -11.32
CA GLY A 281 8.75 -7.50 -11.95
C GLY A 281 7.62 -6.47 -11.89
N TYR A 282 7.13 -6.10 -10.71
CA TYR A 282 6.04 -5.14 -10.52
C TYR A 282 6.41 -3.69 -10.85
N LEU A 283 7.69 -3.36 -10.85
CA LEU A 283 8.19 -2.00 -11.05
C LEU A 283 8.95 -1.82 -12.36
N LEU A 284 8.76 -2.71 -13.31
CA LEU A 284 9.29 -2.53 -14.67
C LEU A 284 8.38 -1.55 -15.43
N GLN A 285 8.98 -0.50 -15.97
CA GLN A 285 8.31 0.43 -16.87
C GLN A 285 9.07 0.47 -18.19
N LYS A 286 8.45 0.03 -19.28
CA LYS A 286 9.09 -0.11 -20.59
C LYS A 286 10.40 -0.91 -20.54
N GLY A 287 10.43 -1.96 -19.72
CA GLY A 287 11.62 -2.78 -19.51
C GLY A 287 12.64 -2.24 -18.52
N GLU A 288 12.46 -1.02 -18.03
CA GLU A 288 13.43 -0.33 -17.19
C GLU A 288 13.06 -0.36 -15.70
N CYS A 289 14.10 -0.47 -14.87
CA CYS A 289 14.04 -0.28 -13.43
C CYS A 289 15.41 0.23 -12.98
N SER A 290 15.46 1.32 -12.20
CA SER A 290 16.70 1.92 -11.75
C SER A 290 17.57 0.95 -10.94
N TYR A 291 16.99 0.10 -10.08
CA TYR A 291 17.76 -0.95 -9.40
C TYR A 291 18.39 -1.96 -10.37
N VAL A 292 17.66 -2.39 -11.40
CA VAL A 292 18.20 -3.31 -12.41
C VAL A 292 19.41 -2.67 -13.08
N LYS A 293 19.31 -1.42 -13.48
CA LYS A 293 20.40 -0.66 -14.10
C LYS A 293 21.63 -0.59 -13.20
N GLU A 294 21.46 -0.16 -11.94
CA GLU A 294 22.55 -0.09 -10.97
C GLU A 294 23.19 -1.46 -10.71
N TRP A 295 22.38 -2.49 -10.50
CA TRP A 295 22.88 -3.84 -10.21
C TRP A 295 23.69 -4.42 -11.37
N PHE A 296 23.19 -4.33 -12.61
CA PHE A 296 23.87 -4.87 -13.79
C PHE A 296 25.20 -4.14 -14.06
N ALA A 297 25.25 -2.81 -13.83
CA ALA A 297 26.48 -2.04 -13.98
C ALA A 297 27.52 -2.42 -12.90
N ARG A 298 27.13 -2.48 -11.61
CA ARG A 298 28.04 -2.88 -10.52
C ARG A 298 28.59 -4.28 -10.66
N HIS A 299 27.85 -5.19 -11.33
CA HIS A 299 28.29 -6.56 -11.57
C HIS A 299 28.95 -6.74 -12.94
N GLY A 300 29.34 -5.67 -13.63
CA GLY A 300 30.05 -5.70 -14.91
C GLY A 300 29.27 -6.36 -16.05
N LYS A 301 27.92 -6.38 -15.96
CA LYS A 301 27.05 -6.97 -16.98
C LYS A 301 26.61 -5.98 -18.05
N ILE A 302 26.78 -4.69 -17.80
CA ILE A 302 26.60 -3.59 -18.74
C ILE A 302 27.71 -2.55 -18.50
N ASP A 303 28.15 -1.87 -19.55
CA ASP A 303 29.16 -0.82 -19.46
C ASP A 303 28.48 0.53 -19.24
N ILE A 304 28.54 1.00 -18.00
CA ILE A 304 28.09 2.34 -17.58
C ILE A 304 29.21 2.96 -16.74
N GLN A 305 29.67 4.14 -17.16
CA GLN A 305 30.70 4.87 -16.46
C GLN A 305 30.20 6.28 -16.06
N PRO A 306 30.44 6.74 -14.84
CA PRO A 306 30.99 5.98 -13.71
C PRO A 306 30.04 4.84 -13.26
N VAL A 307 30.59 3.80 -12.67
CA VAL A 307 29.76 2.72 -12.09
C VAL A 307 28.85 3.31 -11.02
N PRO A 308 27.53 3.16 -11.12
CA PRO A 308 26.61 3.78 -10.17
C PRO A 308 26.73 3.13 -8.77
N GLU A 309 26.65 3.97 -7.74
CA GLU A 309 26.55 3.51 -6.36
C GLU A 309 25.24 2.73 -6.11
N HIS A 310 25.18 2.02 -4.98
CA HIS A 310 23.96 1.33 -4.54
C HIS A 310 23.00 2.35 -3.89
N THR A 311 22.19 3.02 -4.70
CA THR A 311 21.25 4.06 -4.25
C THR A 311 19.79 3.60 -4.26
N LYS A 312 19.51 2.45 -4.88
CA LYS A 312 18.14 1.90 -4.99
C LYS A 312 18.05 0.50 -4.39
N CYS A 313 16.84 0.09 -3.99
CA CYS A 313 16.57 -1.25 -3.50
C CYS A 313 15.65 -2.01 -4.47
N CYS A 314 15.84 -3.31 -4.55
CA CYS A 314 14.94 -4.18 -5.29
C CYS A 314 13.63 -4.39 -4.50
N LEU A 315 12.62 -3.48 -4.63
CA LEU A 315 11.34 -3.58 -3.90
C LEU A 315 10.60 -4.88 -4.21
N CYS A 316 10.51 -5.29 -5.47
CA CYS A 316 9.77 -6.49 -5.89
C CYS A 316 10.19 -7.74 -5.10
N THR A 317 11.51 -8.02 -5.05
CA THR A 317 12.03 -9.21 -4.35
C THR A 317 11.98 -9.05 -2.84
N HIS A 318 12.31 -7.86 -2.33
CA HIS A 318 12.33 -7.62 -0.88
C HIS A 318 10.93 -7.57 -0.25
N MET A 319 9.93 -6.98 -0.92
CA MET A 319 8.54 -7.03 -0.46
C MET A 319 8.03 -8.47 -0.35
N ARG A 320 8.33 -9.30 -1.34
CA ARG A 320 7.95 -10.72 -1.32
C ARG A 320 8.54 -11.47 -0.11
N ASN A 321 9.70 -11.06 0.36
CA ASN A 321 10.45 -11.70 1.45
C ASN A 321 10.31 -11.00 2.81
N PHE A 322 9.35 -10.08 2.96
CA PHE A 322 9.13 -9.29 4.20
C PHE A 322 10.38 -8.50 4.65
N LYS A 323 11.17 -8.01 3.71
CA LYS A 323 12.42 -7.28 3.96
C LYS A 323 12.32 -5.78 3.69
N VAL A 324 11.17 -5.25 3.32
CA VAL A 324 10.89 -3.82 3.22
C VAL A 324 10.11 -3.41 4.47
N TRP A 325 10.79 -2.77 5.39
CA TRP A 325 10.24 -2.46 6.71
C TRP A 325 9.72 -1.02 6.78
N THR A 326 8.63 -0.77 6.04
CA THR A 326 7.97 0.53 6.05
C THR A 326 7.09 0.73 7.29
N CYS A 327 7.12 1.91 7.89
CA CYS A 327 6.33 2.24 9.07
C CYS A 327 5.98 3.73 9.09
N GLY A 328 4.89 4.09 9.77
CA GLY A 328 4.59 5.48 10.08
C GLY A 328 5.59 6.10 11.05
N ALA A 329 5.64 7.43 11.09
CA ALA A 329 6.55 8.17 11.97
C ALA A 329 6.35 7.83 13.47
N SER A 330 5.11 7.47 13.86
CA SER A 330 4.75 7.17 15.26
C SER A 330 5.05 5.72 15.69
N VAL A 331 5.89 4.97 14.95
CA VAL A 331 6.18 3.57 15.25
C VAL A 331 6.78 3.36 16.66
N SER A 332 7.59 4.29 17.16
CA SER A 332 8.21 4.27 18.49
C SER A 332 7.19 4.27 19.65
N ARG A 333 6.00 4.87 19.45
CA ARG A 333 4.92 4.91 20.45
C ARG A 333 4.38 3.53 20.82
N ARG A 334 4.71 2.47 20.08
CA ARG A 334 4.27 1.08 20.35
C ARG A 334 4.70 0.57 21.71
N LYS A 335 5.86 0.96 22.18
CA LYS A 335 6.35 0.60 23.52
C LYS A 335 5.40 1.02 24.64
N ASN A 336 4.61 2.07 24.41
CA ASN A 336 3.68 2.62 25.39
C ASN A 336 2.40 1.77 25.53
N VAL A 337 2.10 0.92 24.54
CA VAL A 337 0.87 0.11 24.47
C VAL A 337 1.14 -1.39 24.48
N THR A 338 2.33 -1.82 24.86
CA THR A 338 2.68 -3.23 24.99
C THR A 338 3.60 -3.46 26.17
N LYS A 339 3.76 -4.73 26.57
CA LYS A 339 4.57 -5.14 27.73
C LYS A 339 5.72 -6.03 27.28
N ARG A 340 6.84 -6.01 28.04
CA ARG A 340 7.91 -6.99 27.86
C ARG A 340 7.53 -8.32 28.51
N ARG A 341 7.85 -9.41 27.83
CA ARG A 341 7.80 -10.77 28.38
C ARG A 341 9.04 -11.02 29.26
N PRO A 342 9.03 -12.08 30.09
CA PRO A 342 10.21 -12.44 30.91
C PRO A 342 11.48 -12.74 30.11
N ASP A 343 11.36 -13.21 28.86
CA ASP A 343 12.46 -13.47 27.94
C ASP A 343 13.02 -12.20 27.25
N GLY A 344 12.48 -11.03 27.61
CA GLY A 344 12.87 -9.74 27.05
C GLY A 344 12.19 -9.37 25.74
N SER A 345 11.43 -10.27 25.10
CA SER A 345 10.63 -9.96 23.92
C SER A 345 9.39 -9.12 24.26
N TRP A 346 8.82 -8.47 23.25
CA TRP A 346 7.58 -7.73 23.42
C TRP A 346 6.36 -8.65 23.25
N GLN A 347 5.36 -8.45 24.10
CA GLN A 347 4.05 -9.03 23.89
C GLN A 347 3.39 -8.35 22.67
N LEU A 348 3.06 -9.13 21.64
CA LEU A 348 2.35 -8.60 20.49
C LEU A 348 0.87 -8.37 20.84
N PRO A 349 0.29 -7.22 20.49
CA PRO A 349 -1.14 -7.01 20.64
C PRO A 349 -1.92 -7.89 19.66
N THR A 350 -3.15 -8.24 19.99
CA THR A 350 -4.10 -8.77 19.03
C THR A 350 -4.68 -7.64 18.17
N ALA A 351 -5.21 -7.98 17.00
CA ALA A 351 -5.92 -7.00 16.17
C ALA A 351 -7.16 -6.45 16.88
N GLU A 352 -7.82 -7.27 17.72
CA GLU A 352 -8.95 -6.86 18.54
C GLU A 352 -8.56 -5.83 19.59
N GLU A 353 -7.44 -6.00 20.31
CA GLU A 353 -6.93 -5.02 21.27
C GLU A 353 -6.62 -3.69 20.58
N VAL A 354 -6.01 -3.73 19.39
CA VAL A 354 -5.76 -2.50 18.59
C VAL A 354 -7.06 -1.84 18.17
N TRP A 355 -8.04 -2.61 17.71
CA TRP A 355 -9.33 -2.10 17.27
C TRP A 355 -10.12 -1.48 18.43
N ARG A 356 -10.11 -2.12 19.61
CA ARG A 356 -10.80 -1.61 20.80
C ARG A 356 -10.29 -0.26 21.25
N ASP A 357 -8.99 -0.01 21.19
CA ASP A 357 -8.42 1.30 21.54
C ASP A 357 -9.07 2.44 20.72
N TYR A 358 -9.28 2.23 19.43
CA TYR A 358 -9.92 3.25 18.59
C TYR A 358 -11.42 3.40 18.89
N VAL A 359 -12.15 2.30 18.99
CA VAL A 359 -13.61 2.32 19.11
C VAL A 359 -14.07 2.67 20.53
N GLU A 360 -13.42 2.13 21.56
CA GLU A 360 -13.78 2.43 22.95
C GLU A 360 -13.46 3.87 23.31
N THR A 361 -12.34 4.42 22.85
CA THR A 361 -12.00 5.84 23.02
C THR A 361 -13.02 6.72 22.30
N GLU A 362 -13.41 6.39 21.08
CA GLU A 362 -14.46 7.10 20.34
C GLU A 362 -15.78 7.07 21.11
N CYS A 363 -16.22 5.91 21.60
CA CYS A 363 -17.46 5.77 22.36
C CYS A 363 -17.47 6.57 23.69
N GLN A 364 -16.31 6.80 24.30
CA GLN A 364 -16.19 7.60 25.51
C GLN A 364 -16.35 9.11 25.23
N HIS A 365 -15.95 9.54 24.06
CA HIS A 365 -15.87 10.96 23.69
C HIS A 365 -17.01 11.43 22.79
N LEU A 366 -17.68 10.54 22.07
CA LEU A 366 -18.84 10.91 21.26
C LEU A 366 -20.11 11.02 22.12
N PRO A 367 -21.00 12.00 21.89
CA PRO A 367 -22.30 12.02 22.55
C PRO A 367 -23.04 10.73 22.19
N LYS A 368 -23.61 10.08 23.23
CA LYS A 368 -24.52 8.94 22.99
C LYS A 368 -25.62 9.43 22.06
N ALA A 369 -25.76 8.76 20.91
CA ALA A 369 -26.88 9.04 20.02
C ALA A 369 -28.18 9.02 20.82
N ALA A 370 -28.95 10.13 20.78
CA ALA A 370 -30.20 10.28 21.48
C ALA A 370 -31.29 9.39 20.87
#